data_00d7532f5e9680f04fa2a31f5dd4a071
#
_entry.id   00d7532f5e9680f04fa2a31f5dd4a071
#
_cell.length_a   1.000
_cell.length_b   1.000
_cell.length_c   1.000
_cell.angle_alpha   90.00
_cell.angle_beta   90.00
_cell.angle_gamma   90.00
#
_symmetry.space_group_name_H-M   'P 1'
#
loop_
_entity.id
_entity.type
_entity.pdbx_description
1 polymer ?
#
loop_
_entity_poly.entity_id
_entity_poly.type
_entity_poly.pdbx_seq_one_letter_code
_entity_poly.pdbx_strand_id
1 'polypeptide(L)'
;YSLIPGKHKLNLHAIYLDTDEKVDLDEIEPRHFQKWVDWAKEHQVGLDFNPTFFSHPMMKDGFTLASPDPKVRAFWIEHGKRSRRVAEYFGKELGETCYTNFWVPDGFKDNPVDRLAPRKRLMESLDEIFSEDIDERYNKDAVESKLFGIGAEAYTVGSHEFYMGYGLTRGKMILLDAGHFHPTETISNKLSSLALFSKGVMLHVSRPVRWDSDHVVIMDDELQEIAKEIVRNDLLDKAVIGLDFFDATINRIAAWVVGMRNTQKALLKALLEPTEDLRAIELEQDLTKRL
;
A
#
# COMPACT_ATOMS: atom_id res chain seq x y z
N TYR A 1 -0.54 13.11 16.20
CA TYR A 1 -1.95 12.93 15.82
C TYR A 1 -2.86 14.07 16.30
N SER A 2 -2.65 14.63 17.51
CA SER A 2 -3.47 15.73 18.06
C SER A 2 -3.63 16.96 17.15
N LEU A 3 -2.74 17.16 16.19
CA LEU A 3 -2.78 18.23 15.19
C LEU A 3 -3.57 17.88 13.93
N ILE A 4 -4.06 16.65 13.81
CA ILE A 4 -4.75 16.15 12.63
C ILE A 4 -6.16 15.73 13.07
N PRO A 5 -7.24 16.33 12.54
CA PRO A 5 -8.61 15.98 12.93
C PRO A 5 -9.01 14.61 12.43
N GLY A 6 -9.91 13.93 13.15
CA GLY A 6 -10.51 12.66 12.77
C GLY A 6 -9.83 11.43 13.37
N LYS A 7 -10.25 10.25 12.92
CA LYS A 7 -9.64 8.96 13.27
C LYS A 7 -8.50 8.64 12.30
N HIS A 8 -7.44 8.05 12.80
CA HIS A 8 -6.24 7.76 12.05
C HIS A 8 -5.78 6.33 12.29
N LYS A 9 -4.99 5.83 11.37
CA LYS A 9 -4.20 4.62 11.52
C LYS A 9 -2.72 4.94 11.40
N LEU A 10 -1.90 4.14 12.04
CA LEU A 10 -0.46 4.10 11.85
C LEU A 10 -0.12 2.81 11.13
N ASN A 11 0.60 2.89 10.01
CA ASN A 11 1.13 1.71 9.35
C ASN A 11 2.51 1.38 9.91
N LEU A 12 2.67 0.16 10.40
CA LEU A 12 3.92 -0.36 10.94
C LEU A 12 4.55 -1.36 9.97
N HIS A 13 5.86 -1.26 9.79
CA HIS A 13 6.65 -2.34 9.20
C HIS A 13 7.07 -3.38 10.25
N ALA A 14 7.25 -4.62 9.81
CA ALA A 14 7.67 -5.72 10.67
C ALA A 14 9.00 -5.48 11.41
N ILE A 15 9.88 -4.63 10.85
CA ILE A 15 11.13 -4.22 11.50
C ILE A 15 10.95 -3.32 12.73
N TYR A 16 9.74 -2.81 12.97
CA TYR A 16 9.41 -1.99 14.15
C TYR A 16 8.91 -2.81 15.33
N LEU A 17 9.24 -4.09 15.39
CA LEU A 17 8.99 -4.91 16.58
C LEU A 17 9.61 -4.24 17.82
N ASP A 18 8.92 -4.31 18.96
CA ASP A 18 9.39 -3.71 20.23
C ASP A 18 9.44 -4.78 21.30
N THR A 19 10.59 -5.44 21.38
CA THR A 19 10.85 -6.52 22.32
C THR A 19 12.32 -6.47 22.76
N ASP A 20 12.61 -7.00 23.95
CA ASP A 20 13.98 -7.17 24.47
C ASP A 20 14.63 -8.47 23.94
N GLU A 21 13.88 -9.32 23.24
CA GLU A 21 14.37 -10.55 22.63
C GLU A 21 15.05 -10.26 21.29
N LYS A 22 16.04 -11.06 20.93
CA LYS A 22 16.56 -11.08 19.57
C LYS A 22 15.67 -11.97 18.72
N VAL A 23 14.88 -11.35 17.86
CA VAL A 23 13.91 -12.03 17.00
C VAL A 23 14.27 -11.76 15.54
N ASP A 24 14.33 -12.81 14.73
CA ASP A 24 14.49 -12.66 13.28
C ASP A 24 13.14 -12.47 12.59
N LEU A 25 13.15 -12.01 11.34
CA LEU A 25 11.92 -11.66 10.62
C LEU A 25 11.00 -12.88 10.38
N ASP A 26 11.54 -14.08 10.26
CA ASP A 26 10.77 -15.31 10.16
C ASP A 26 10.34 -15.90 11.51
N GLU A 27 10.64 -15.21 12.61
CA GLU A 27 10.28 -15.61 13.99
C GLU A 27 9.34 -14.63 14.67
N ILE A 28 8.92 -13.54 13.99
CA ILE A 28 8.03 -12.53 14.57
C ILE A 28 6.70 -13.15 15.01
N GLU A 29 6.17 -12.66 16.13
CA GLU A 29 4.89 -13.07 16.72
C GLU A 29 4.10 -11.85 17.21
N PRO A 30 2.78 -11.95 17.39
CA PRO A 30 1.94 -10.87 17.91
C PRO A 30 2.47 -10.21 19.19
N ARG A 31 3.02 -11.01 20.12
CA ARG A 31 3.57 -10.52 21.39
C ARG A 31 4.70 -9.50 21.24
N HIS A 32 5.45 -9.56 20.13
CA HIS A 32 6.54 -8.63 19.87
C HIS A 32 6.07 -7.24 19.46
N PHE A 33 4.77 -7.08 19.25
CA PHE A 33 4.10 -5.82 18.90
C PHE A 33 3.10 -5.36 19.95
N GLN A 34 3.06 -5.99 21.13
CA GLN A 34 2.10 -5.68 22.18
C GLN A 34 2.15 -4.21 22.62
N LYS A 35 3.33 -3.63 22.76
CA LYS A 35 3.48 -2.22 23.14
C LYS A 35 2.87 -1.26 22.11
N TRP A 36 2.89 -1.61 20.84
CA TRP A 36 2.22 -0.84 19.81
C TRP A 36 0.69 -0.93 19.92
N VAL A 37 0.15 -2.09 20.25
CA VAL A 37 -1.28 -2.28 20.49
C VAL A 37 -1.72 -1.49 21.72
N ASP A 38 -0.97 -1.54 22.80
CA ASP A 38 -1.25 -0.80 24.04
C ASP A 38 -1.26 0.72 23.78
N TRP A 39 -0.26 1.20 23.07
CA TRP A 39 -0.17 2.60 22.64
C TRP A 39 -1.34 3.00 21.73
N ALA A 40 -1.69 2.15 20.78
CA ALA A 40 -2.79 2.40 19.84
C ALA A 40 -4.14 2.51 20.56
N LYS A 41 -4.40 1.64 21.56
CA LYS A 41 -5.59 1.69 22.43
C LYS A 41 -5.62 2.97 23.25
N GLU A 42 -4.51 3.34 23.88
CA GLU A 42 -4.41 4.56 24.69
C GLU A 42 -4.69 5.82 23.87
N HIS A 43 -4.22 5.86 22.62
CA HIS A 43 -4.33 7.05 21.76
C HIS A 43 -5.49 6.97 20.77
N GLN A 44 -6.28 5.92 20.80
CA GLN A 44 -7.41 5.68 19.89
C GLN A 44 -7.00 5.76 18.41
N VAL A 45 -5.85 5.18 18.10
CA VAL A 45 -5.28 5.08 16.73
C VAL A 45 -5.38 3.64 16.26
N GLY A 46 -5.79 3.40 15.03
CA GLY A 46 -5.75 2.08 14.42
C GLY A 46 -4.34 1.70 13.97
N LEU A 47 -4.12 0.42 13.69
CA LEU A 47 -2.86 -0.08 13.15
C LEU A 47 -3.09 -0.81 11.83
N ASP A 48 -2.21 -0.53 10.86
CA ASP A 48 -2.01 -1.33 9.66
C ASP A 48 -0.60 -1.91 9.67
N PHE A 49 -0.30 -2.87 8.80
CA PHE A 49 0.96 -3.61 8.89
C PHE A 49 1.57 -3.94 7.53
N ASN A 50 2.88 -3.83 7.43
CA ASN A 50 3.64 -4.23 6.25
C ASN A 50 4.70 -5.27 6.64
N PRO A 51 4.73 -6.45 6.00
CA PRO A 51 5.92 -7.27 5.99
C PRO A 51 7.09 -6.48 5.38
N THR A 52 8.30 -6.79 5.82
CA THR A 52 9.51 -6.11 5.33
C THR A 52 10.35 -7.07 4.52
N PHE A 53 10.23 -7.02 3.18
CA PHE A 53 10.95 -7.89 2.25
C PHE A 53 12.26 -7.26 1.75
N PHE A 54 12.97 -6.53 2.61
CA PHE A 54 14.22 -5.84 2.25
C PHE A 54 15.12 -5.66 3.49
N SER A 55 16.33 -5.14 3.26
CA SER A 55 17.29 -4.78 4.32
C SER A 55 17.62 -5.92 5.29
N HIS A 56 17.72 -7.14 4.77
CA HIS A 56 18.02 -8.34 5.55
C HIS A 56 19.04 -9.23 4.84
N PRO A 57 19.96 -9.93 5.57
CA PRO A 57 20.96 -10.82 4.94
C PRO A 57 20.39 -11.95 4.11
N MET A 58 19.12 -12.36 4.36
CA MET A 58 18.41 -13.34 3.54
C MET A 58 17.85 -12.78 2.24
N MET A 59 17.95 -11.48 1.98
CA MET A 59 17.76 -10.94 0.63
C MET A 59 19.05 -11.15 -0.17
N LYS A 60 19.03 -12.07 -1.13
CA LYS A 60 20.19 -12.43 -1.92
C LYS A 60 20.01 -12.06 -3.38
N ASP A 61 21.03 -11.42 -3.94
CA ASP A 61 21.09 -11.03 -5.36
C ASP A 61 19.84 -10.24 -5.81
N GLY A 62 19.28 -9.42 -4.93
CA GLY A 62 18.08 -8.63 -5.21
C GLY A 62 16.78 -9.43 -5.12
N PHE A 63 16.77 -10.64 -4.52
CA PHE A 63 15.60 -11.50 -4.45
C PHE A 63 15.25 -11.97 -3.04
N THR A 64 13.95 -12.03 -2.80
CA THR A 64 13.30 -12.59 -1.61
C THR A 64 12.33 -13.71 -2.01
N LEU A 65 11.06 -13.43 -2.19
CA LEU A 65 10.01 -14.38 -2.58
C LEU A 65 10.17 -14.96 -4.00
N ALA A 66 10.87 -14.24 -4.88
CA ALA A 66 11.17 -14.71 -6.24
C ALA A 66 12.55 -15.37 -6.37
N SER A 67 13.27 -15.57 -5.26
CA SER A 67 14.62 -16.16 -5.27
C SER A 67 14.63 -17.55 -5.91
N PRO A 68 15.65 -17.92 -6.69
CA PRO A 68 15.86 -19.29 -7.15
C PRO A 68 16.23 -20.24 -6.01
N ASP A 69 16.80 -19.73 -4.90
CA ASP A 69 17.13 -20.54 -3.73
C ASP A 69 15.87 -20.82 -2.89
N PRO A 70 15.46 -22.10 -2.74
CA PRO A 70 14.28 -22.44 -1.96
C PRO A 70 14.41 -22.12 -0.47
N LYS A 71 15.62 -22.06 0.07
CA LYS A 71 15.84 -21.70 1.49
C LYS A 71 15.56 -20.21 1.71
N VAL A 72 15.97 -19.37 0.77
CA VAL A 72 15.65 -17.93 0.80
C VAL A 72 14.15 -17.74 0.72
N ARG A 73 13.47 -18.40 -0.22
CA ARG A 73 12.01 -18.30 -0.33
C ARG A 73 11.30 -18.79 0.93
N ALA A 74 11.72 -19.92 1.51
CA ALA A 74 11.10 -20.47 2.74
C ALA A 74 11.15 -19.47 3.90
N PHE A 75 12.29 -18.81 4.12
CA PHE A 75 12.43 -17.75 5.12
C PHE A 75 11.41 -16.62 4.91
N TRP A 76 11.33 -16.10 3.69
CA TRP A 76 10.45 -14.99 3.37
C TRP A 76 8.97 -15.36 3.32
N ILE A 77 8.64 -16.60 2.95
CA ILE A 77 7.27 -17.13 3.02
C ILE A 77 6.81 -17.18 4.49
N GLU A 78 7.66 -17.72 5.38
CA GLU A 78 7.33 -17.75 6.81
C GLU A 78 7.17 -16.33 7.39
N HIS A 79 8.07 -15.40 7.02
CA HIS A 79 7.93 -13.99 7.36
C HIS A 79 6.57 -13.41 6.92
N GLY A 80 6.15 -13.68 5.68
CA GLY A 80 4.86 -13.23 5.16
C GLY A 80 3.67 -13.81 5.92
N LYS A 81 3.68 -15.12 6.25
CA LYS A 81 2.64 -15.79 7.05
C LYS A 81 2.54 -15.18 8.45
N ARG A 82 3.68 -15.00 9.13
CA ARG A 82 3.72 -14.41 10.47
C ARG A 82 3.25 -12.96 10.48
N SER A 83 3.62 -12.19 9.46
CA SER A 83 3.15 -10.81 9.31
C SER A 83 1.63 -10.73 9.22
N ARG A 84 0.98 -11.63 8.51
CA ARG A 84 -0.49 -11.71 8.45
C ARG A 84 -1.13 -12.06 9.80
N ARG A 85 -0.50 -12.95 10.57
CA ARG A 85 -0.96 -13.27 11.93
C ARG A 85 -0.85 -12.07 12.87
N VAL A 86 0.23 -11.29 12.76
CA VAL A 86 0.40 -10.03 13.51
C VAL A 86 -0.68 -9.03 13.11
N ALA A 87 -0.95 -8.88 11.83
CA ALA A 87 -1.99 -7.97 11.33
C ALA A 87 -3.40 -8.39 11.79
N GLU A 88 -3.72 -9.68 11.74
CA GLU A 88 -4.98 -10.21 12.27
C GLU A 88 -5.11 -9.94 13.78
N TYR A 89 -4.01 -10.09 14.51
CA TYR A 89 -3.96 -9.76 15.94
C TYR A 89 -4.27 -8.27 16.18
N PHE A 90 -3.69 -7.35 15.40
CA PHE A 90 -4.03 -5.93 15.50
C PHE A 90 -5.51 -5.68 15.30
N GLY A 91 -6.09 -6.29 14.27
CA GLY A 91 -7.52 -6.13 13.99
C GLY A 91 -8.41 -6.65 15.12
N LYS A 92 -8.06 -7.79 15.70
CA LYS A 92 -8.79 -8.37 16.85
C LYS A 92 -8.69 -7.49 18.10
N GLU A 93 -7.49 -7.02 18.42
CA GLU A 93 -7.23 -6.23 19.62
C GLU A 93 -7.82 -4.80 19.56
N LEU A 94 -7.88 -4.22 18.36
CA LEU A 94 -8.38 -2.86 18.15
C LEU A 94 -9.85 -2.83 17.70
N GLY A 95 -10.43 -3.98 17.36
CA GLY A 95 -11.83 -4.09 16.93
C GLY A 95 -12.11 -3.44 15.56
N GLU A 96 -11.10 -3.39 14.70
CA GLU A 96 -11.21 -2.85 13.34
C GLU A 96 -10.35 -3.63 12.35
N THR A 97 -10.62 -3.51 11.05
CA THR A 97 -9.81 -4.20 10.02
C THR A 97 -8.41 -3.59 9.91
N CYS A 98 -7.37 -4.41 10.12
CA CYS A 98 -5.99 -4.08 9.74
C CYS A 98 -5.83 -4.32 8.24
N TYR A 99 -5.04 -3.52 7.55
CA TYR A 99 -4.66 -3.74 6.16
C TYR A 99 -3.19 -4.12 6.09
N THR A 100 -2.91 -5.25 5.43
CA THR A 100 -1.54 -5.72 5.24
C THR A 100 -1.10 -5.49 3.81
N ASN A 101 -0.08 -4.66 3.61
CA ASN A 101 0.45 -4.38 2.29
C ASN A 101 1.67 -5.24 1.98
N PHE A 102 1.60 -6.03 0.92
CA PHE A 102 2.70 -6.85 0.39
C PHE A 102 3.41 -6.12 -0.74
N TRP A 103 4.49 -5.42 -0.38
CA TRP A 103 5.43 -4.80 -1.30
C TRP A 103 6.73 -5.61 -1.36
N VAL A 104 7.06 -6.16 -2.55
CA VAL A 104 8.21 -7.04 -2.77
C VAL A 104 9.11 -6.43 -3.84
N PRO A 105 10.29 -5.89 -3.47
CA PRO A 105 11.15 -5.15 -4.39
C PRO A 105 12.05 -6.04 -5.25
N ASP A 106 11.75 -7.33 -5.39
CA ASP A 106 12.55 -8.27 -6.15
C ASP A 106 12.72 -7.85 -7.61
N GLY A 107 13.95 -7.89 -8.11
CA GLY A 107 14.23 -7.50 -9.48
C GLY A 107 15.70 -7.60 -9.88
N PHE A 108 16.00 -7.16 -11.09
CA PHE A 108 17.36 -7.06 -11.62
C PHE A 108 17.71 -5.64 -12.06
N LYS A 109 18.98 -5.28 -11.90
CA LYS A 109 19.51 -4.03 -12.42
C LYS A 109 19.45 -3.98 -13.95
N ASP A 110 19.72 -5.10 -14.61
CA ASP A 110 19.70 -5.23 -16.07
C ASP A 110 18.58 -6.18 -16.53
N ASN A 111 18.34 -6.26 -17.83
CA ASN A 111 17.32 -7.11 -18.43
C ASN A 111 17.71 -8.58 -18.33
N PRO A 112 16.99 -9.44 -17.61
CA PRO A 112 17.28 -10.87 -17.57
C PRO A 112 16.80 -11.57 -18.86
N VAL A 113 17.44 -12.69 -19.17
CA VAL A 113 17.00 -13.58 -20.25
C VAL A 113 15.65 -14.21 -19.96
N ASP A 114 15.43 -14.61 -18.69
CA ASP A 114 14.19 -15.22 -18.24
C ASP A 114 13.47 -14.29 -17.26
N ARG A 115 12.38 -13.68 -17.72
CA ARG A 115 11.49 -12.85 -16.92
C ARG A 115 10.32 -13.64 -16.32
N LEU A 116 10.04 -14.84 -16.85
CA LEU A 116 8.87 -15.62 -16.45
C LEU A 116 9.13 -16.44 -15.18
N ALA A 117 10.28 -17.08 -15.04
CA ALA A 117 10.56 -17.95 -13.91
C ALA A 117 10.54 -17.20 -12.55
N PRO A 118 11.13 -15.98 -12.40
CA PRO A 118 10.99 -15.23 -11.18
C PRO A 118 9.52 -14.88 -10.84
N ARG A 119 8.71 -14.53 -11.84
CA ARG A 119 7.27 -14.25 -11.64
C ARG A 119 6.49 -15.49 -11.21
N LYS A 120 6.81 -16.67 -11.76
CA LYS A 120 6.21 -17.92 -11.28
C LYS A 120 6.56 -18.19 -9.83
N ARG A 121 7.83 -18.04 -9.44
CA ARG A 121 8.25 -18.22 -8.05
C ARG A 121 7.58 -17.21 -7.10
N LEU A 122 7.48 -15.95 -7.50
CA LEU A 122 6.76 -14.94 -6.71
C LEU A 122 5.29 -15.33 -6.53
N MET A 123 4.63 -15.75 -7.61
CA MET A 123 3.23 -16.20 -7.56
C MET A 123 3.06 -17.39 -6.62
N GLU A 124 3.90 -18.42 -6.73
CA GLU A 124 3.88 -19.62 -5.89
C GLU A 124 4.12 -19.27 -4.41
N SER A 125 5.09 -18.39 -4.13
CA SER A 125 5.40 -17.94 -2.77
C SER A 125 4.25 -17.15 -2.16
N LEU A 126 3.61 -16.27 -2.93
CA LEU A 126 2.43 -15.52 -2.48
C LEU A 126 1.23 -16.45 -2.27
N ASP A 127 0.99 -17.42 -3.18
CA ASP A 127 -0.08 -18.40 -3.03
C ASP A 127 0.13 -19.21 -1.73
N GLU A 128 1.38 -19.55 -1.38
CA GLU A 128 1.69 -20.24 -0.13
C GLU A 128 1.47 -19.34 1.11
N ILE A 129 1.85 -18.07 1.06
CA ILE A 129 1.60 -17.10 2.14
C ILE A 129 0.10 -16.93 2.37
N PHE A 130 -0.67 -16.80 1.31
CA PHE A 130 -2.10 -16.54 1.37
C PHE A 130 -2.96 -17.81 1.53
N SER A 131 -2.36 -19.01 1.54
CA SER A 131 -3.06 -20.26 1.81
C SER A 131 -3.56 -20.38 3.25
N GLU A 132 -2.95 -19.66 4.19
CA GLU A 132 -3.43 -19.59 5.57
C GLU A 132 -4.69 -18.73 5.64
N ASP A 133 -5.75 -19.30 6.19
CA ASP A 133 -7.03 -18.60 6.36
C ASP A 133 -6.91 -17.55 7.47
N ILE A 134 -7.17 -16.31 7.12
CA ILE A 134 -7.19 -15.15 8.02
C ILE A 134 -8.56 -14.49 7.89
N ASP A 135 -9.17 -14.19 9.01
CA ASP A 135 -10.49 -13.56 9.03
C ASP A 135 -10.47 -12.15 8.45
N GLU A 136 -11.09 -11.95 7.29
CA GLU A 136 -11.13 -10.65 6.57
C GLU A 136 -11.80 -9.53 7.38
N ARG A 137 -12.49 -9.83 8.47
CA ARG A 137 -13.00 -8.80 9.40
C ARG A 137 -11.86 -8.12 10.15
N TYR A 138 -10.76 -8.84 10.38
CA TYR A 138 -9.63 -8.35 11.17
C TYR A 138 -8.39 -8.06 10.34
N ASN A 139 -8.22 -8.71 9.18
CA ASN A 139 -7.14 -8.38 8.27
C ASN A 139 -7.53 -8.56 6.81
N LYS A 140 -7.20 -7.57 5.99
CA LYS A 140 -7.29 -7.64 4.52
C LYS A 140 -5.93 -7.44 3.91
N ASP A 141 -5.58 -8.33 2.98
CA ASP A 141 -4.30 -8.30 2.29
C ASP A 141 -4.40 -7.45 1.01
N ALA A 142 -3.42 -6.57 0.81
CA ALA A 142 -3.18 -5.82 -0.41
C ALA A 142 -1.84 -6.24 -1.02
N VAL A 143 -1.73 -6.13 -2.33
CA VAL A 143 -0.49 -6.38 -3.09
C VAL A 143 -0.11 -5.13 -3.86
N GLU A 144 1.15 -4.75 -3.77
CA GLU A 144 1.68 -3.51 -4.30
C GLU A 144 2.73 -3.76 -5.38
N SER A 145 2.56 -3.12 -6.52
CA SER A 145 3.53 -3.15 -7.61
C SER A 145 4.69 -2.20 -7.35
N LYS A 146 5.81 -2.46 -8.04
CA LYS A 146 6.90 -1.51 -8.16
C LYS A 146 7.24 -1.29 -9.62
N LEU A 147 7.54 -0.03 -10.01
CA LEU A 147 7.96 0.29 -11.35
C LEU A 147 9.44 -0.05 -11.57
N PHE A 148 10.30 0.54 -10.75
CA PHE A 148 11.75 0.29 -10.70
C PHE A 148 12.31 0.80 -9.36
N GLY A 149 13.57 0.51 -9.10
CA GLY A 149 14.25 1.00 -7.90
C GLY A 149 15.72 0.66 -7.92
N ILE A 150 16.47 1.06 -6.89
CA ILE A 150 17.90 0.74 -6.76
C ILE A 150 18.08 -0.79 -6.73
N GLY A 151 18.83 -1.31 -7.71
CA GLY A 151 19.03 -2.74 -7.91
C GLY A 151 18.00 -3.43 -8.80
N ALA A 152 16.92 -2.77 -9.16
CA ALA A 152 15.84 -3.27 -10.02
C ALA A 152 15.46 -2.25 -11.11
N GLU A 153 16.46 -1.61 -11.72
CA GLU A 153 16.26 -0.50 -12.66
C GLU A 153 15.63 -0.94 -13.97
N ALA A 154 15.97 -2.15 -14.46
CA ALA A 154 15.48 -2.63 -15.74
C ALA A 154 14.39 -3.70 -15.64
N TYR A 155 14.32 -4.42 -14.54
CA TYR A 155 13.34 -5.49 -14.36
C TYR A 155 12.89 -5.61 -12.91
N THR A 156 11.61 -5.35 -12.68
CA THR A 156 10.92 -5.63 -11.43
C THR A 156 10.04 -6.85 -11.61
N VAL A 157 10.13 -7.84 -10.70
CA VAL A 157 9.34 -9.08 -10.79
C VAL A 157 7.85 -8.75 -10.64
N GLY A 158 7.51 -7.99 -9.61
CA GLY A 158 6.16 -7.55 -9.28
C GLY A 158 5.77 -6.27 -10.00
N SER A 159 5.55 -6.33 -11.33
CA SER A 159 5.01 -5.20 -12.09
C SER A 159 3.52 -4.98 -11.78
N HIS A 160 2.98 -3.83 -12.24
CA HIS A 160 1.55 -3.53 -12.08
C HIS A 160 0.66 -4.61 -12.68
N GLU A 161 0.96 -5.07 -13.89
CA GLU A 161 0.19 -6.11 -14.58
C GLU A 161 0.21 -7.44 -13.83
N PHE A 162 1.37 -7.77 -13.21
CA PHE A 162 1.49 -8.98 -12.38
C PHE A 162 0.56 -8.89 -11.17
N TYR A 163 0.63 -7.82 -10.39
CA TYR A 163 -0.17 -7.71 -9.18
C TYR A 163 -1.65 -7.41 -9.45
N MET A 164 -1.97 -6.71 -10.52
CA MET A 164 -3.35 -6.55 -10.96
C MET A 164 -3.96 -7.93 -11.29
N GLY A 165 -3.29 -8.72 -12.12
CA GLY A 165 -3.73 -10.08 -12.43
C GLY A 165 -3.80 -10.98 -11.20
N TYR A 166 -2.81 -10.90 -10.32
CA TYR A 166 -2.75 -11.67 -9.08
C TYR A 166 -3.90 -11.29 -8.13
N GLY A 167 -4.03 -10.01 -7.82
CA GLY A 167 -5.05 -9.51 -6.89
C GLY A 167 -6.47 -9.83 -7.35
N LEU A 168 -6.79 -9.58 -8.63
CA LEU A 168 -8.11 -9.86 -9.18
C LEU A 168 -8.45 -11.36 -9.16
N THR A 169 -7.48 -12.23 -9.46
CA THR A 169 -7.72 -13.69 -9.52
C THR A 169 -7.67 -14.38 -8.16
N ARG A 170 -7.10 -13.78 -7.13
CA ARG A 170 -7.00 -14.31 -5.75
C ARG A 170 -7.85 -13.53 -4.75
N GLY A 171 -8.61 -12.54 -5.21
CA GLY A 171 -9.47 -11.73 -4.35
C GLY A 171 -8.71 -10.87 -3.34
N LYS A 172 -7.49 -10.46 -3.66
CA LYS A 172 -6.70 -9.54 -2.84
C LYS A 172 -6.90 -8.10 -3.30
N MET A 173 -6.77 -7.15 -2.38
CA MET A 173 -6.79 -5.73 -2.74
C MET A 173 -5.58 -5.38 -3.60
N ILE A 174 -5.76 -4.45 -4.53
CA ILE A 174 -4.67 -3.92 -5.33
C ILE A 174 -4.28 -2.58 -4.73
N LEU A 175 -3.00 -2.42 -4.40
CA LEU A 175 -2.47 -1.16 -3.95
C LEU A 175 -1.90 -0.39 -5.14
N LEU A 176 -2.34 0.85 -5.28
CA LEU A 176 -1.82 1.83 -6.23
C LEU A 176 -0.99 2.85 -5.47
N ASP A 177 0.31 2.85 -5.71
CA ASP A 177 1.23 3.87 -5.19
C ASP A 177 1.45 4.95 -6.25
N ALA A 178 1.35 6.22 -5.85
CA ALA A 178 1.48 7.36 -6.75
C ALA A 178 2.87 7.44 -7.41
N GLY A 179 3.91 6.92 -6.77
CA GLY A 179 5.29 6.91 -7.26
C GLY A 179 5.65 5.69 -8.11
N HIS A 180 4.80 4.65 -8.16
CA HIS A 180 5.13 3.38 -8.80
C HIS A 180 4.63 3.24 -10.24
N PHE A 181 4.38 4.35 -10.91
CA PHE A 181 3.96 4.41 -12.32
C PHE A 181 4.86 5.36 -13.11
N HIS A 182 4.80 5.25 -14.44
CA HIS A 182 5.49 6.19 -15.30
C HIS A 182 5.01 7.63 -15.01
N PRO A 183 5.89 8.64 -15.03
CA PRO A 183 5.52 10.03 -14.66
C PRO A 183 4.37 10.66 -15.45
N THR A 184 3.99 10.07 -16.58
CA THR A 184 2.82 10.48 -17.38
C THR A 184 1.54 9.73 -17.03
N GLU A 185 1.61 8.74 -16.16
CA GLU A 185 0.43 8.02 -15.66
C GLU A 185 -0.01 8.58 -14.32
N THR A 186 -1.31 8.58 -14.07
CA THR A 186 -1.94 8.98 -12.81
C THR A 186 -2.68 7.81 -12.19
N ILE A 187 -2.66 7.70 -10.86
CA ILE A 187 -3.42 6.66 -10.16
C ILE A 187 -4.92 7.00 -10.11
N SER A 188 -5.28 8.28 -10.14
CA SER A 188 -6.68 8.73 -10.24
C SER A 188 -7.41 8.07 -11.40
N ASN A 189 -6.79 8.03 -12.58
CA ASN A 189 -7.37 7.42 -13.78
C ASN A 189 -7.54 5.88 -13.69
N LYS A 190 -6.94 5.23 -12.71
CA LYS A 190 -7.00 3.77 -12.52
C LYS A 190 -8.11 3.35 -11.55
N LEU A 191 -8.58 4.26 -10.69
CA LEU A 191 -9.49 3.96 -9.59
C LEU A 191 -10.83 3.41 -10.04
N SER A 192 -11.56 4.15 -10.87
CA SER A 192 -12.87 3.73 -11.37
C SER A 192 -12.79 2.44 -12.20
N SER A 193 -11.71 2.27 -12.95
CA SER A 193 -11.43 1.04 -13.70
C SER A 193 -11.29 -0.18 -12.81
N LEU A 194 -10.44 -0.10 -11.76
CA LEU A 194 -10.21 -1.20 -10.84
C LEU A 194 -11.42 -1.48 -9.95
N ALA A 195 -12.18 -0.46 -9.58
CA ALA A 195 -13.38 -0.59 -8.75
C ALA A 195 -14.46 -1.48 -9.36
N LEU A 196 -14.46 -1.66 -10.69
CA LEU A 196 -15.37 -2.57 -11.39
C LEU A 196 -15.05 -4.05 -11.16
N PHE A 197 -13.81 -4.38 -10.86
CA PHE A 197 -13.32 -5.77 -10.81
C PHE A 197 -12.78 -6.18 -9.45
N SER A 198 -12.29 -5.22 -8.65
CA SER A 198 -11.66 -5.45 -7.35
C SER A 198 -12.66 -5.34 -6.20
N LYS A 199 -12.44 -6.12 -5.14
CA LYS A 199 -13.18 -5.99 -3.87
C LYS A 199 -12.89 -4.66 -3.13
N GLY A 200 -11.77 -4.03 -3.43
CA GLY A 200 -11.31 -2.77 -2.85
C GLY A 200 -9.97 -2.36 -3.42
N VAL A 201 -9.63 -1.11 -3.27
CA VAL A 201 -8.36 -0.53 -3.71
C VAL A 201 -7.69 0.14 -2.52
N MET A 202 -6.42 -0.15 -2.33
CA MET A 202 -5.58 0.58 -1.37
C MET A 202 -4.74 1.60 -2.14
N LEU A 203 -4.50 2.74 -1.54
CA LEU A 203 -3.73 3.81 -2.14
C LEU A 203 -2.54 4.15 -1.24
N HIS A 204 -1.37 4.28 -1.83
CA HIS A 204 -0.27 5.01 -1.24
C HIS A 204 -0.15 6.36 -1.95
N VAL A 205 -0.50 7.41 -1.22
CA VAL A 205 -0.51 8.77 -1.75
C VAL A 205 0.77 9.47 -1.32
N SER A 206 1.57 9.82 -2.30
CA SER A 206 2.79 10.61 -2.18
C SER A 206 2.79 11.69 -3.26
N ARG A 207 3.82 12.50 -3.32
CA ARG A 207 4.06 13.43 -4.42
C ARG A 207 5.34 13.03 -5.15
N PRO A 208 5.26 12.16 -6.15
CA PRO A 208 6.41 11.79 -6.97
C PRO A 208 6.86 12.97 -7.83
N VAL A 209 8.13 13.35 -7.74
CA VAL A 209 8.73 14.37 -8.56
C VAL A 209 9.63 13.69 -9.58
N ARG A 210 9.09 13.41 -10.77
CA ARG A 210 9.70 12.70 -11.92
C ARG A 210 9.82 11.19 -11.77
N TRP A 211 9.90 10.66 -10.56
CA TRP A 211 10.03 9.24 -10.27
C TRP A 211 9.54 9.01 -8.83
N ASP A 212 9.68 7.79 -8.32
CA ASP A 212 9.35 7.40 -6.94
C ASP A 212 10.28 8.13 -5.93
N SER A 213 9.96 9.38 -5.65
CA SER A 213 10.80 10.28 -4.84
C SER A 213 10.18 10.66 -3.49
N ASP A 214 9.04 10.09 -3.16
CA ASP A 214 8.38 10.09 -1.85
C ASP A 214 8.29 11.47 -1.16
N HIS A 215 7.99 12.52 -1.92
CA HIS A 215 7.79 13.84 -1.35
C HIS A 215 6.46 13.93 -0.61
N VAL A 216 6.43 14.84 0.38
CA VAL A 216 5.22 15.15 1.13
C VAL A 216 4.11 15.61 0.20
N VAL A 217 2.91 15.08 0.43
CA VAL A 217 1.70 15.40 -0.31
C VAL A 217 1.34 16.87 -0.16
N ILE A 218 1.12 17.53 -1.28
CA ILE A 218 0.59 18.89 -1.37
C ILE A 218 -0.77 18.87 -2.09
N MET A 219 -1.47 19.98 -2.10
CA MET A 219 -2.77 20.13 -2.77
C MET A 219 -2.57 20.37 -4.28
N ASP A 220 -2.00 19.37 -4.98
CA ASP A 220 -1.81 19.38 -6.42
C ASP A 220 -3.03 18.81 -7.18
N ASP A 221 -2.95 18.78 -8.51
CA ASP A 221 -4.05 18.32 -9.34
C ASP A 221 -4.32 16.84 -9.14
N GLU A 222 -3.28 16.01 -9.04
CA GLU A 222 -3.46 14.56 -8.89
C GLU A 222 -4.12 14.19 -7.56
N LEU A 223 -3.72 14.81 -6.45
CA LEU A 223 -4.39 14.59 -5.16
C LEU A 223 -5.87 14.94 -5.23
N GLN A 224 -6.20 16.05 -5.90
CA GLN A 224 -7.59 16.46 -6.07
C GLN A 224 -8.38 15.49 -6.96
N GLU A 225 -7.79 15.01 -8.05
CA GLU A 225 -8.44 14.02 -8.92
C GLU A 225 -8.61 12.67 -8.24
N ILE A 226 -7.65 12.18 -7.43
CA ILE A 226 -7.82 10.99 -6.59
C ILE A 226 -9.04 11.16 -5.68
N ALA A 227 -9.14 12.29 -4.97
CA ALA A 227 -10.25 12.55 -4.07
C ALA A 227 -11.61 12.62 -4.80
N LYS A 228 -11.64 13.25 -5.96
CA LYS A 228 -12.84 13.33 -6.81
C LYS A 228 -13.25 11.94 -7.34
N GLU A 229 -12.31 11.13 -7.82
CA GLU A 229 -12.60 9.77 -8.28
C GLU A 229 -13.20 8.91 -7.17
N ILE A 230 -12.68 9.00 -5.95
CA ILE A 230 -13.22 8.28 -4.80
C ILE A 230 -14.66 8.73 -4.49
N VAL A 231 -14.90 10.03 -4.43
CA VAL A 231 -16.21 10.58 -4.01
C VAL A 231 -17.24 10.44 -5.14
N ARG A 232 -16.89 10.82 -6.37
CA ARG A 232 -17.80 10.79 -7.53
C ARG A 232 -18.30 9.39 -7.89
N ASN A 233 -17.50 8.36 -7.57
CA ASN A 233 -17.82 6.98 -7.88
C ASN A 233 -18.28 6.15 -6.66
N ASP A 234 -18.56 6.83 -5.53
CA ASP A 234 -19.03 6.18 -4.30
C ASP A 234 -18.08 5.08 -3.81
N LEU A 235 -16.78 5.39 -3.80
CA LEU A 235 -15.72 4.44 -3.44
C LEU A 235 -15.22 4.60 -2.00
N LEU A 236 -15.85 5.44 -1.16
CA LEU A 236 -15.40 5.70 0.22
C LEU A 236 -15.29 4.41 1.06
N ASP A 237 -16.19 3.46 0.85
CA ASP A 237 -16.18 2.16 1.54
C ASP A 237 -15.23 1.12 0.90
N LYS A 238 -14.68 1.41 -0.27
CA LYS A 238 -13.82 0.50 -1.04
C LYS A 238 -12.38 0.99 -1.15
N ALA A 239 -12.13 2.28 -0.95
CA ALA A 239 -10.81 2.88 -1.05
C ALA A 239 -10.19 3.08 0.32
N VAL A 240 -9.01 2.52 0.53
CA VAL A 240 -8.20 2.72 1.73
C VAL A 240 -7.03 3.62 1.38
N ILE A 241 -6.89 4.75 2.08
CA ILE A 241 -5.90 5.77 1.78
C ILE A 241 -4.79 5.73 2.81
N GLY A 242 -3.59 5.33 2.39
CA GLY A 242 -2.34 5.49 3.12
C GLY A 242 -1.53 6.66 2.55
N LEU A 243 -0.77 7.33 3.41
CA LEU A 243 0.24 8.29 2.99
C LEU A 243 1.59 7.62 3.08
N ASP A 244 2.31 7.59 1.97
CA ASP A 244 3.60 6.96 1.88
C ASP A 244 4.64 7.95 1.33
N PHE A 245 5.35 8.62 2.25
CA PHE A 245 6.40 9.56 1.91
C PHE A 245 7.51 9.58 2.97
N PHE A 246 8.73 9.80 2.52
CA PHE A 246 9.96 9.72 3.32
C PHE A 246 10.84 10.96 3.22
N ASP A 247 10.25 12.13 3.01
CA ASP A 247 11.01 13.37 2.87
C ASP A 247 11.75 13.71 4.16
N ALA A 248 13.04 13.40 4.18
CA ALA A 248 13.93 13.66 5.32
C ALA A 248 14.49 15.08 5.34
N THR A 249 14.18 15.90 4.35
CA THR A 249 14.68 17.29 4.26
C THR A 249 13.88 18.24 5.14
N ILE A 250 12.71 17.83 5.61
CA ILE A 250 11.84 18.63 6.46
C ILE A 250 11.54 17.90 7.79
N ASN A 251 11.01 18.65 8.74
CA ASN A 251 10.60 18.06 10.03
C ASN A 251 9.53 17.00 9.84
N ARG A 252 9.75 15.78 10.38
CA ARG A 252 8.87 14.63 10.21
C ARG A 252 7.44 14.90 10.69
N ILE A 253 7.26 15.55 11.86
CA ILE A 253 5.94 15.86 12.40
C ILE A 253 5.21 16.83 11.46
N ALA A 254 5.90 17.87 10.99
CA ALA A 254 5.35 18.80 10.02
C ALA A 254 4.96 18.10 8.71
N ALA A 255 5.80 17.19 8.21
CA ALA A 255 5.51 16.38 7.03
C ALA A 255 4.20 15.61 7.16
N TRP A 256 4.03 14.87 8.26
CA TRP A 256 2.82 14.10 8.51
C TRP A 256 1.59 14.98 8.63
N VAL A 257 1.67 16.09 9.40
CA VAL A 257 0.54 17.02 9.57
C VAL A 257 0.14 17.64 8.23
N VAL A 258 1.10 18.11 7.45
CA VAL A 258 0.84 18.77 6.15
C VAL A 258 0.23 17.76 5.16
N GLY A 259 0.83 16.59 5.02
CA GLY A 259 0.35 15.55 4.10
C GLY A 259 -1.06 15.08 4.43
N MET A 260 -1.32 14.71 5.69
CA MET A 260 -2.64 14.27 6.14
C MET A 260 -3.70 15.36 5.95
N ARG A 261 -3.42 16.59 6.35
CA ARG A 261 -4.36 17.70 6.22
C ARG A 261 -4.65 18.09 4.78
N ASN A 262 -3.67 17.97 3.88
CA ASN A 262 -3.90 18.21 2.45
C ASN A 262 -4.80 17.12 1.86
N THR A 263 -4.58 15.86 2.20
CA THR A 263 -5.44 14.75 1.76
C THR A 263 -6.87 14.91 2.28
N GLN A 264 -7.04 15.24 3.56
CA GLN A 264 -8.36 15.53 4.14
C GLN A 264 -9.06 16.71 3.46
N LYS A 265 -8.32 17.78 3.13
CA LYS A 265 -8.89 18.92 2.41
C LYS A 265 -9.31 18.57 0.98
N ALA A 266 -8.52 17.72 0.28
CA ALA A 266 -8.88 17.24 -1.05
C ALA A 266 -10.19 16.44 -1.01
N LEU A 267 -10.32 15.52 -0.06
CA LEU A 267 -11.56 14.76 0.15
C LEU A 267 -12.74 15.66 0.51
N LEU A 268 -12.54 16.62 1.43
CA LEU A 268 -13.59 17.58 1.80
C LEU A 268 -14.03 18.41 0.59
N LYS A 269 -13.09 18.87 -0.22
CA LYS A 269 -13.40 19.61 -1.46
C LYS A 269 -14.22 18.77 -2.43
N ALA A 270 -13.85 17.51 -2.62
CA ALA A 270 -14.59 16.57 -3.46
C ALA A 270 -16.01 16.29 -2.93
N LEU A 271 -16.17 16.13 -1.60
CA LEU A 271 -17.48 15.94 -0.96
C LEU A 271 -18.41 17.16 -1.08
N LEU A 272 -17.86 18.35 -1.23
CA LEU A 272 -18.62 19.59 -1.41
C LEU A 272 -18.91 19.92 -2.88
N GLU A 273 -18.41 19.13 -3.82
CA GLU A 273 -18.62 19.32 -5.25
C GLU A 273 -20.06 19.02 -5.63
N PRO A 274 -20.72 19.86 -6.48
CA PRO A 274 -22.07 19.58 -6.98
C PRO A 274 -22.04 18.53 -8.09
N THR A 275 -21.67 17.30 -7.75
CA THR A 275 -21.38 16.22 -8.70
C THR A 275 -22.54 15.93 -9.66
N GLU A 276 -23.78 15.91 -9.16
CA GLU A 276 -24.95 15.61 -10.01
C GLU A 276 -25.22 16.71 -11.03
N ASP A 277 -25.04 17.98 -10.65
CA ASP A 277 -25.16 19.10 -11.58
C ASP A 277 -24.08 19.05 -12.65
N LEU A 278 -22.85 18.72 -12.27
CA LEU A 278 -21.73 18.58 -13.21
C LEU A 278 -21.97 17.43 -14.20
N ARG A 279 -22.50 16.30 -13.74
CA ARG A 279 -22.87 15.17 -14.60
C ARG A 279 -23.97 15.54 -15.60
N ALA A 280 -24.99 16.28 -15.15
CA ALA A 280 -26.05 16.74 -16.04
C ALA A 280 -25.49 17.66 -17.13
N ILE A 281 -24.64 18.62 -16.77
CA ILE A 281 -23.98 19.54 -17.71
C ILE A 281 -23.10 18.79 -18.73
N GLU A 282 -22.39 17.76 -18.29
CA GLU A 282 -21.59 16.91 -19.19
C GLU A 282 -22.46 16.14 -20.19
N LEU A 283 -23.59 15.61 -19.75
CA LEU A 283 -24.54 14.92 -20.63
C LEU A 283 -25.15 15.86 -21.69
N GLU A 284 -25.33 17.13 -21.34
CA GLU A 284 -25.75 18.20 -22.26
C GLU A 284 -24.61 18.66 -23.19
N GLN A 285 -23.38 18.18 -23.02
CA GLN A 285 -22.19 18.59 -23.77
C GLN A 285 -21.84 20.08 -23.63
N ASP A 286 -22.31 20.74 -22.58
CA ASP A 286 -21.92 22.13 -22.25
C ASP A 286 -20.65 22.16 -21.40
N LEU A 287 -19.53 21.81 -22.03
CA LEU A 287 -18.25 21.69 -21.32
C LEU A 287 -17.71 23.03 -20.79
N THR A 288 -18.18 24.15 -21.34
CA THR A 288 -17.82 25.48 -20.83
C THR A 288 -18.51 25.77 -19.50
N LYS A 289 -19.81 25.44 -19.37
CA LYS A 289 -20.57 25.59 -18.15
C LYS A 289 -20.06 24.69 -17.02
N ARG A 290 -19.46 23.54 -17.38
CA ARG A 290 -18.86 22.63 -16.41
C ARG A 290 -17.64 23.23 -15.68
N LEU A 291 -16.84 24.09 -16.34
CA LEU A 291 -15.68 24.78 -15.76
C LEU A 291 -16.10 25.89 -14.80
#